data_af817c70b6c4daf915d863e5a9d5b461
#
_entry.id   af817c70b6c4daf915d863e5a9d5b461
#
_cell.length_a   1.000
_cell.length_b   1.000
_cell.length_c   1.000
_cell.angle_alpha   90.00
_cell.angle_beta   90.00
_cell.angle_gamma   90.00
#
_symmetry.space_group_name_H-M   'P 1'
#
loop_
_entity.id
_entity.type
_entity.pdbx_description
1 polymer ?
#
loop_
_entity_poly.entity_id
_entity_poly.type
_entity_poly.pdbx_seq_one_letter_code
_entity_poly.pdbx_strand_id
1 'polypeptide(L)'
;PLNKKRTICTGSAYLVKALANFANIECEIVQGFGRVSTTDIETLDLPNHSWNAVKLSGKWYLCDPTWASGIPNPTTNKFSFNYNDGFFLANPKLFAINHFPGEKRWWLLDDNQAPSFEEFLRSPVLYGNAYKHLDLHKTPLLMHHTIKPFQKIAFKYHLKNTVSTTSVTLGFDNGFGTWKDQPTSISVDD
;
A
#
# COMPACT_ATOMS: atom_id res chain seq x y z
N PRO A 1 -12.69 -20.61 8.08
CA PRO A 1 -12.94 -19.20 7.71
C PRO A 1 -14.39 -18.94 7.38
N LEU A 2 -15.02 -19.72 6.49
CA LEU A 2 -16.40 -19.48 6.01
C LEU A 2 -17.44 -19.47 7.13
N ASN A 3 -17.36 -20.41 8.09
CA ASN A 3 -18.31 -20.49 9.19
C ASN A 3 -18.21 -19.32 10.17
N LYS A 4 -17.01 -18.78 10.39
CA LYS A 4 -16.80 -17.65 11.31
C LYS A 4 -16.90 -16.28 10.65
N LYS A 5 -16.98 -16.22 9.31
CA LYS A 5 -17.00 -14.98 8.49
C LYS A 5 -15.92 -13.97 8.87
N ARG A 6 -14.80 -14.48 9.39
CA ARG A 6 -13.63 -13.69 9.83
C ARG A 6 -12.37 -14.42 9.43
N THR A 7 -11.42 -13.69 8.89
CA THR A 7 -10.12 -14.21 8.51
C THR A 7 -9.09 -13.06 8.47
N ILE A 8 -7.83 -13.44 8.40
CA ILE A 8 -6.68 -12.55 8.14
C ILE A 8 -6.25 -12.70 6.68
N CYS A 9 -5.19 -12.01 6.27
CA CYS A 9 -4.70 -11.96 4.89
C CYS A 9 -4.55 -13.35 4.25
N THR A 10 -3.92 -14.29 4.93
CA THR A 10 -3.74 -15.66 4.43
C THR A 10 -5.07 -16.35 4.10
N GLY A 11 -6.06 -16.26 5.00
CA GLY A 11 -7.36 -16.89 4.74
C GLY A 11 -8.16 -16.19 3.63
N SER A 12 -8.02 -14.87 3.49
CA SER A 12 -8.59 -14.12 2.36
C SER A 12 -7.98 -14.57 1.04
N ALA A 13 -6.64 -14.69 0.99
CA ALA A 13 -5.92 -15.16 -0.18
C ALA A 13 -6.30 -16.61 -0.57
N TYR A 14 -6.45 -17.50 0.41
CA TYR A 14 -6.93 -18.86 0.14
C TYR A 14 -8.37 -18.89 -0.40
N LEU A 15 -9.25 -18.04 0.11
CA LEU A 15 -10.62 -17.94 -0.38
C LEU A 15 -10.67 -17.50 -1.84
N VAL A 16 -9.92 -16.47 -2.19
CA VAL A 16 -9.82 -15.99 -3.58
C VAL A 16 -9.24 -17.08 -4.48
N LYS A 17 -8.18 -17.76 -4.07
CA LYS A 17 -7.62 -18.89 -4.86
C LYS A 17 -8.64 -20.00 -5.08
N ALA A 18 -9.40 -20.36 -4.05
CA ALA A 18 -10.43 -21.39 -4.17
C ALA A 18 -11.54 -20.97 -5.16
N LEU A 19 -12.03 -19.72 -5.06
CA LEU A 19 -13.04 -19.19 -5.98
C LEU A 19 -12.52 -19.09 -7.42
N ALA A 20 -11.30 -18.65 -7.62
CA ALA A 20 -10.65 -18.60 -8.92
C ALA A 20 -10.55 -20.00 -9.55
N ASN A 21 -10.15 -21.01 -8.77
CA ASN A 21 -10.09 -22.39 -9.22
C ASN A 21 -11.46 -22.92 -9.67
N PHE A 22 -12.53 -22.60 -8.93
CA PHE A 22 -13.90 -22.95 -9.34
C PHE A 22 -14.28 -22.29 -10.67
N ALA A 23 -13.76 -21.12 -10.95
CA ALA A 23 -13.98 -20.40 -12.21
C ALA A 23 -12.98 -20.79 -13.33
N ASN A 24 -12.12 -21.80 -13.11
CA ASN A 24 -11.03 -22.19 -14.01
C ASN A 24 -10.04 -21.03 -14.29
N ILE A 25 -9.80 -20.18 -13.32
CA ILE A 25 -8.82 -19.08 -13.38
C ILE A 25 -7.57 -19.49 -12.62
N GLU A 26 -6.41 -19.42 -13.27
CA GLU A 26 -5.14 -19.64 -12.61
C GLU A 26 -4.94 -18.56 -11.53
N CYS A 27 -4.69 -18.99 -10.30
CA CYS A 27 -4.50 -18.09 -9.16
C CYS A 27 -3.44 -18.63 -8.21
N GLU A 28 -2.47 -17.79 -7.86
CA GLU A 28 -1.43 -18.11 -6.91
C GLU A 28 -1.56 -17.25 -5.64
N ILE A 29 -1.11 -17.82 -4.52
CA ILE A 29 -0.94 -17.07 -3.28
C ILE A 29 0.48 -16.57 -3.22
N VAL A 30 0.63 -15.27 -3.09
CA VAL A 30 1.92 -14.61 -2.91
C VAL A 30 2.11 -14.31 -1.43
N GLN A 31 3.24 -14.71 -0.90
CA GLN A 31 3.68 -14.33 0.44
C GLN A 31 4.77 -13.27 0.34
N GLY A 32 4.76 -12.34 1.27
CA GLY A 32 5.74 -11.27 1.29
C GLY A 32 5.50 -10.29 2.42
N PHE A 33 5.95 -9.08 2.22
CA PHE A 33 5.87 -8.02 3.20
C PHE A 33 4.80 -7.01 2.78
N GLY A 34 3.86 -6.75 3.69
CA GLY A 34 2.90 -5.67 3.58
C GLY A 34 3.28 -4.56 4.56
N ARG A 35 3.26 -3.31 4.10
CA ARG A 35 3.68 -2.17 4.92
C ARG A 35 2.63 -1.07 4.93
N VAL A 36 2.32 -0.60 6.11
CA VAL A 36 1.47 0.57 6.40
C VAL A 36 2.25 1.55 7.28
N SER A 37 1.74 2.76 7.49
CA SER A 37 2.46 3.79 8.27
C SER A 37 2.77 3.40 9.72
N THR A 38 2.03 2.43 10.27
CA THR A 38 2.25 1.92 11.64
C THR A 38 3.09 0.65 11.68
N THR A 39 3.61 0.19 10.53
CA THR A 39 4.48 -0.99 10.49
C THR A 39 5.83 -0.63 11.11
N ASP A 40 6.23 -1.41 12.10
CA ASP A 40 7.58 -1.33 12.64
C ASP A 40 8.55 -1.96 11.65
N ILE A 41 9.29 -1.10 10.95
CA ILE A 41 10.21 -1.52 9.90
C ILE A 41 11.51 -2.14 10.44
N GLU A 42 11.85 -1.88 11.71
CA GLU A 42 13.07 -2.42 12.34
C GLU A 42 12.92 -3.90 12.72
N THR A 43 11.67 -4.34 12.94
CA THR A 43 11.34 -5.73 13.27
C THR A 43 10.73 -6.50 12.09
N LEU A 44 10.67 -5.89 10.90
CA LEU A 44 10.08 -6.49 9.71
C LEU A 44 11.10 -7.40 8.99
N ASP A 45 11.42 -8.53 9.60
CA ASP A 45 12.41 -9.51 9.12
C ASP A 45 11.78 -10.76 8.49
N LEU A 46 10.50 -11.01 8.74
CA LEU A 46 9.75 -12.15 8.19
C LEU A 46 8.51 -11.69 7.40
N PRO A 47 8.12 -12.44 6.35
CA PRO A 47 6.90 -12.16 5.62
C PRO A 47 5.68 -12.06 6.55
N ASN A 48 4.98 -10.93 6.49
CA ASN A 48 3.87 -10.59 7.37
C ASN A 48 2.52 -10.50 6.64
N HIS A 49 2.51 -10.69 5.31
CA HIS A 49 1.32 -10.48 4.50
C HIS A 49 1.20 -11.51 3.37
N SER A 50 -0.05 -11.71 2.91
CA SER A 50 -0.36 -12.61 1.80
C SER A 50 -1.44 -11.98 0.91
N TRP A 51 -1.26 -12.13 -0.40
CA TRP A 51 -2.19 -11.66 -1.43
C TRP A 51 -2.26 -12.65 -2.57
N ASN A 52 -2.87 -12.29 -3.69
CA ASN A 52 -3.02 -13.17 -4.84
C ASN A 52 -2.38 -12.59 -6.11
N ALA A 53 -1.86 -13.47 -6.94
CA ALA A 53 -1.66 -13.23 -8.36
C ALA A 53 -2.68 -14.05 -9.13
N VAL A 54 -3.44 -13.41 -10.04
CA VAL A 54 -4.44 -14.05 -10.89
C VAL A 54 -4.06 -13.90 -12.35
N LYS A 55 -4.29 -14.93 -13.16
CA LYS A 55 -3.95 -14.91 -14.58
C LYS A 55 -5.21 -14.81 -15.42
N LEU A 56 -5.33 -13.72 -16.15
CA LEU A 56 -6.44 -13.44 -17.05
C LEU A 56 -5.91 -13.21 -18.47
N SER A 57 -6.46 -13.92 -19.43
CA SER A 57 -6.04 -13.81 -20.84
C SER A 57 -4.52 -13.92 -21.05
N GLY A 58 -3.88 -14.84 -20.31
CA GLY A 58 -2.45 -15.09 -20.40
C GLY A 58 -1.56 -14.11 -19.60
N LYS A 59 -2.10 -13.06 -18.99
CA LYS A 59 -1.36 -12.06 -18.21
C LYS A 59 -1.67 -12.16 -16.73
N TRP A 60 -0.63 -12.02 -15.89
CA TRP A 60 -0.77 -11.97 -14.45
C TRP A 60 -1.14 -10.59 -13.94
N TYR A 61 -1.97 -10.57 -12.89
CA TYR A 61 -2.42 -9.37 -12.18
C TYR A 61 -2.36 -9.60 -10.68
N LEU A 62 -2.12 -8.54 -9.91
CA LEU A 62 -2.06 -8.58 -8.46
C LEU A 62 -3.40 -8.19 -7.83
N CYS A 63 -3.78 -8.93 -6.78
CA CYS A 63 -5.01 -8.66 -6.03
C CYS A 63 -4.73 -8.85 -4.54
N ASP A 64 -5.04 -7.84 -3.73
CA ASP A 64 -5.05 -8.00 -2.27
C ASP A 64 -6.50 -7.95 -1.75
N PRO A 65 -7.14 -9.11 -1.53
CA PRO A 65 -8.51 -9.14 -1.07
C PRO A 65 -8.70 -8.60 0.34
N THR A 66 -7.64 -8.60 1.15
CA THR A 66 -7.67 -8.09 2.51
C THR A 66 -7.76 -6.58 2.52
N TRP A 67 -6.83 -5.92 1.85
CA TRP A 67 -6.80 -4.45 1.80
C TRP A 67 -7.87 -3.87 0.86
N ALA A 68 -8.28 -4.62 -0.16
CA ALA A 68 -9.44 -4.26 -0.97
C ALA A 68 -10.73 -4.20 -0.16
N SER A 69 -10.89 -5.02 0.88
CA SER A 69 -12.09 -5.01 1.72
C SER A 69 -12.12 -3.89 2.75
N GLY A 70 -11.00 -3.27 3.04
CA GLY A 70 -10.86 -2.15 3.98
C GLY A 70 -9.64 -2.30 4.88
N ILE A 71 -9.30 -1.22 5.56
CA ILE A 71 -8.18 -1.16 6.50
C ILE A 71 -8.75 -0.87 7.90
N PRO A 72 -8.26 -1.54 8.96
CA PRO A 72 -8.67 -1.22 10.31
C PRO A 72 -8.36 0.26 10.64
N ASN A 73 -9.26 0.89 11.37
CA ASN A 73 -9.00 2.23 11.89
C ASN A 73 -7.81 2.14 12.87
N PRO A 74 -6.72 2.90 12.64
CA PRO A 74 -5.50 2.77 13.45
C PRO A 74 -5.70 3.17 14.92
N THR A 75 -6.66 4.06 15.21
CA THR A 75 -6.95 4.53 16.57
C THR A 75 -7.82 3.55 17.34
N THR A 76 -8.83 2.97 16.71
CA THR A 76 -9.83 2.12 17.38
C THR A 76 -9.58 0.64 17.17
N ASN A 77 -8.69 0.27 16.27
CA ASN A 77 -8.42 -1.09 15.78
C ASN A 77 -9.68 -1.84 15.32
N LYS A 78 -10.74 -1.10 14.95
CA LYS A 78 -11.97 -1.65 14.42
C LYS A 78 -11.93 -1.70 12.91
N PHE A 79 -12.23 -2.87 12.35
CA PHE A 79 -12.39 -3.04 10.92
C PHE A 79 -13.75 -2.49 10.48
N SER A 80 -13.75 -1.72 9.40
CA SER A 80 -14.94 -1.29 8.68
C SER A 80 -14.79 -1.68 7.22
N PHE A 81 -15.82 -2.34 6.68
CA PHE A 81 -15.82 -2.66 5.27
C PHE A 81 -15.86 -1.37 4.44
N ASN A 82 -14.86 -1.21 3.59
CA ASN A 82 -14.76 -0.09 2.64
C ASN A 82 -14.01 -0.57 1.40
N TYR A 83 -14.76 -1.01 0.40
CA TYR A 83 -14.16 -1.59 -0.79
C TYR A 83 -13.29 -0.58 -1.55
N ASN A 84 -12.07 -0.99 -1.86
CA ASN A 84 -11.11 -0.24 -2.62
C ASN A 84 -10.61 -1.06 -3.82
N ASP A 85 -11.02 -0.66 -5.01
CA ASP A 85 -10.63 -1.30 -6.27
C ASP A 85 -9.16 -1.10 -6.65
N GLY A 86 -8.44 -0.16 -5.99
CA GLY A 86 -7.01 0.03 -6.18
C GLY A 86 -6.16 -1.20 -5.84
N PHE A 87 -6.71 -2.13 -5.04
CA PHE A 87 -6.08 -3.41 -4.70
C PHE A 87 -6.62 -4.60 -5.50
N PHE A 88 -7.45 -4.34 -6.52
CA PHE A 88 -8.00 -5.37 -7.40
C PHE A 88 -7.46 -5.18 -8.82
N LEU A 89 -6.80 -6.20 -9.37
CA LEU A 89 -6.07 -6.15 -10.64
C LEU A 89 -5.13 -4.92 -10.69
N ALA A 90 -4.43 -4.71 -9.58
CA ALA A 90 -3.68 -3.50 -9.30
C ALA A 90 -2.55 -3.26 -10.30
N ASN A 91 -2.23 -1.99 -10.53
CA ASN A 91 -1.01 -1.62 -11.25
C ASN A 91 0.21 -2.07 -10.42
N PRO A 92 1.14 -2.87 -10.97
CA PRO A 92 2.28 -3.39 -10.21
C PRO A 92 3.17 -2.30 -9.58
N LYS A 93 3.37 -1.15 -10.26
CA LYS A 93 4.16 -0.03 -9.71
C LYS A 93 3.52 0.58 -8.47
N LEU A 94 2.19 0.68 -8.46
CA LEU A 94 1.43 1.16 -7.32
C LEU A 94 1.45 0.14 -6.19
N PHE A 95 1.25 -1.11 -6.52
CA PHE A 95 1.19 -2.22 -5.57
C PHE A 95 2.52 -2.38 -4.83
N ALA A 96 3.64 -2.22 -5.55
CA ALA A 96 5.00 -2.32 -5.02
C ALA A 96 5.33 -1.31 -3.91
N ILE A 97 4.57 -0.22 -3.77
CA ILE A 97 4.80 0.78 -2.72
C ILE A 97 4.55 0.20 -1.33
N ASN A 98 3.52 -0.62 -1.22
CA ASN A 98 3.09 -1.18 0.05
C ASN A 98 3.31 -2.69 0.16
N HIS A 99 3.69 -3.36 -0.95
CA HIS A 99 3.87 -4.81 -1.02
C HIS A 99 5.24 -5.17 -1.59
N PHE A 100 5.98 -5.99 -0.88
CA PHE A 100 7.25 -6.56 -1.32
C PHE A 100 7.11 -8.09 -1.38
N PRO A 101 7.07 -8.72 -2.56
CA PRO A 101 6.90 -10.16 -2.68
C PRO A 101 8.17 -10.91 -2.28
N GLY A 102 7.99 -12.06 -1.63
CA GLY A 102 9.10 -12.95 -1.28
C GLY A 102 9.78 -13.58 -2.50
N GLU A 103 9.05 -13.73 -3.61
CA GLU A 103 9.57 -14.24 -4.87
C GLU A 103 9.56 -13.16 -5.95
N LYS A 104 10.70 -12.94 -6.62
CA LYS A 104 10.91 -11.89 -7.63
C LYS A 104 9.89 -11.93 -8.78
N ARG A 105 9.44 -13.12 -9.19
CA ARG A 105 8.46 -13.26 -10.29
C ARG A 105 7.13 -12.53 -10.03
N TRP A 106 6.80 -12.28 -8.78
CA TRP A 106 5.55 -11.64 -8.39
C TRP A 106 5.61 -10.12 -8.31
N TRP A 107 6.73 -9.51 -8.66
CA TRP A 107 6.77 -8.07 -8.87
C TRP A 107 5.89 -7.64 -10.04
N LEU A 108 5.82 -8.43 -11.09
CA LEU A 108 5.20 -8.09 -12.36
C LEU A 108 5.70 -6.74 -12.91
N LEU A 109 6.92 -6.39 -12.58
CA LEU A 109 7.68 -5.22 -13.01
C LEU A 109 8.87 -5.69 -13.84
N ASP A 110 9.43 -4.80 -14.65
CA ASP A 110 10.73 -5.03 -15.26
C ASP A 110 11.82 -5.08 -14.18
N ASP A 111 12.86 -5.88 -14.38
CA ASP A 111 13.88 -6.17 -13.36
C ASP A 111 14.54 -4.91 -12.77
N ASN A 112 14.67 -3.85 -13.55
CA ASN A 112 15.26 -2.57 -13.12
C ASN A 112 14.28 -1.63 -12.42
N GLN A 113 13.01 -2.01 -12.27
CA GLN A 113 11.97 -1.19 -11.66
C GLN A 113 11.56 -1.69 -10.26
N ALA A 114 11.96 -2.91 -9.91
CA ALA A 114 11.68 -3.46 -8.59
C ALA A 114 12.61 -2.80 -7.56
N PRO A 115 12.06 -2.26 -6.45
CA PRO A 115 12.89 -1.68 -5.40
C PRO A 115 13.67 -2.76 -4.67
N SER A 116 14.81 -2.40 -4.11
CA SER A 116 15.46 -3.18 -3.07
C SER A 116 14.59 -3.22 -1.80
N PHE A 117 14.85 -4.17 -0.91
CA PHE A 117 14.10 -4.23 0.35
C PHE A 117 14.33 -2.98 1.21
N GLU A 118 15.55 -2.45 1.22
CA GLU A 118 15.86 -1.21 1.92
C GLU A 118 15.10 0.00 1.35
N GLU A 119 15.04 0.14 0.03
CA GLU A 119 14.24 1.17 -0.62
C GLU A 119 12.76 1.02 -0.30
N PHE A 120 12.23 -0.20 -0.34
CA PHE A 120 10.86 -0.48 0.07
C PHE A 120 10.59 -0.02 1.50
N LEU A 121 11.48 -0.31 2.46
CA LEU A 121 11.29 0.08 3.86
C LEU A 121 11.32 1.60 4.06
N ARG A 122 12.13 2.32 3.28
CA ARG A 122 12.31 3.77 3.41
C ARG A 122 11.33 4.61 2.62
N SER A 123 10.67 4.03 1.62
CA SER A 123 9.73 4.74 0.75
C SER A 123 8.47 5.17 1.50
N PRO A 124 7.80 6.25 1.11
CA PRO A 124 6.48 6.59 1.61
C PRO A 124 5.49 5.46 1.38
N VAL A 125 4.56 5.27 2.33
CA VAL A 125 3.40 4.39 2.15
C VAL A 125 2.24 5.20 1.61
N LEU A 126 1.39 4.57 0.79
CA LEU A 126 0.20 5.18 0.24
C LEU A 126 -1.05 4.45 0.71
N TYR A 127 -2.11 5.18 0.95
CA TYR A 127 -3.42 4.65 1.32
C TYR A 127 -4.40 4.72 0.17
N GLY A 128 -5.38 3.85 0.22
CA GLY A 128 -6.33 3.50 -0.81
C GLY A 128 -6.75 4.58 -1.82
N ASN A 129 -7.18 5.75 -1.36
CA ASN A 129 -7.59 6.82 -2.27
C ASN A 129 -6.43 7.45 -3.05
N ALA A 130 -5.20 7.38 -2.53
CA ALA A 130 -4.04 7.89 -3.24
C ALA A 130 -3.80 7.16 -4.58
N TYR A 131 -4.10 5.87 -4.64
CA TYR A 131 -3.97 5.08 -5.88
C TYR A 131 -4.86 5.60 -7.03
N LYS A 132 -5.98 6.22 -6.71
CA LYS A 132 -6.89 6.79 -7.70
C LYS A 132 -6.42 8.14 -8.24
N HIS A 133 -5.76 8.92 -7.40
CA HIS A 133 -5.54 10.34 -7.63
C HIS A 133 -4.09 10.73 -7.88
N LEU A 134 -3.11 9.96 -7.35
CA LEU A 134 -1.70 10.33 -7.44
C LEU A 134 -0.99 9.70 -8.64
N ASP A 135 -0.17 10.49 -9.29
CA ASP A 135 0.87 10.03 -10.19
C ASP A 135 2.16 9.80 -9.40
N LEU A 136 2.55 8.55 -9.29
CA LEU A 136 3.63 8.11 -8.43
C LEU A 136 5.04 8.49 -8.86
N HIS A 137 5.22 8.90 -10.09
CA HIS A 137 6.56 9.25 -10.60
C HIS A 137 7.16 10.49 -9.92
N LYS A 138 6.40 11.17 -9.09
CA LYS A 138 6.80 12.42 -8.44
C LYS A 138 6.53 12.46 -6.94
N THR A 139 6.34 11.31 -6.31
CA THR A 139 6.25 11.26 -4.84
C THR A 139 7.64 11.43 -4.20
N PRO A 140 7.73 11.90 -2.94
CA PRO A 140 8.98 11.89 -2.19
C PRO A 140 9.60 10.49 -2.16
N LEU A 141 10.93 10.39 -2.27
CA LEU A 141 11.64 9.11 -2.25
C LEU A 141 11.71 8.50 -0.84
N LEU A 142 11.68 9.33 0.20
CA LEU A 142 11.80 8.90 1.58
C LEU A 142 10.55 9.25 2.38
N MET A 143 10.16 8.35 3.28
CA MET A 143 9.07 8.57 4.23
C MET A 143 9.50 9.45 5.41
N HIS A 144 10.73 9.31 5.86
CA HIS A 144 11.27 10.04 7.01
C HIS A 144 12.36 11.01 6.59
N HIS A 145 12.28 12.23 7.11
CA HIS A 145 13.24 13.29 6.87
C HIS A 145 13.70 13.88 8.19
N THR A 146 15.01 13.94 8.40
CA THR A 146 15.59 14.69 9.53
C THR A 146 15.91 16.10 9.05
N ILE A 147 15.35 17.09 9.71
CA ILE A 147 15.58 18.50 9.39
C ILE A 147 16.18 19.26 10.58
N LYS A 148 17.00 20.25 10.27
CA LYS A 148 17.48 21.22 11.25
C LYS A 148 16.44 22.33 11.43
N PRO A 149 16.44 23.04 12.57
CA PRO A 149 15.61 24.22 12.75
C PRO A 149 15.73 25.19 11.57
N PHE A 150 14.60 25.76 11.15
CA PHE A 150 14.48 26.67 10.00
C PHE A 150 14.74 26.07 8.60
N GLN A 151 15.00 24.78 8.49
CA GLN A 151 14.97 24.10 7.19
C GLN A 151 13.54 23.90 6.71
N LYS A 152 13.33 24.02 5.39
CA LYS A 152 12.05 23.72 4.74
C LYS A 152 12.14 22.37 4.03
N ILE A 153 11.12 21.55 4.18
CA ILE A 153 10.89 20.38 3.34
C ILE A 153 9.65 20.64 2.50
N ALA A 154 9.75 20.39 1.21
CA ALA A 154 8.62 20.43 0.30
C ALA A 154 8.28 19.00 -0.13
N PHE A 155 7.06 18.57 0.10
CA PHE A 155 6.49 17.34 -0.45
C PHE A 155 5.70 17.73 -1.70
N LYS A 156 6.12 17.23 -2.85
CA LYS A 156 5.45 17.50 -4.13
C LYS A 156 4.72 16.24 -4.59
N TYR A 157 3.46 16.38 -4.89
CA TYR A 157 2.64 15.31 -5.45
C TYR A 157 2.04 15.78 -6.77
N HIS A 158 2.04 14.90 -7.75
CA HIS A 158 1.36 15.14 -9.01
C HIS A 158 0.01 14.42 -9.01
N LEU A 159 -1.04 15.13 -9.31
CA LEU A 159 -2.38 14.59 -9.40
C LEU A 159 -2.69 14.17 -10.84
N LYS A 160 -3.32 13.02 -11.01
CA LYS A 160 -3.80 12.55 -12.33
C LYS A 160 -4.99 13.33 -12.83
N ASN A 161 -5.80 13.83 -11.91
CA ASN A 161 -7.04 14.54 -12.19
C ASN A 161 -7.18 15.68 -11.19
N THR A 162 -7.92 16.71 -11.57
CA THR A 162 -8.30 17.78 -10.64
C THR A 162 -9.08 17.20 -9.47
N VAL A 163 -8.60 17.41 -8.26
CA VAL A 163 -9.23 16.97 -7.01
C VAL A 163 -9.59 18.22 -6.22
N SER A 164 -10.84 18.32 -5.79
CA SER A 164 -11.22 19.34 -4.82
C SER A 164 -10.62 18.97 -3.46
N THR A 165 -9.49 19.58 -3.12
CA THR A 165 -8.83 19.37 -1.84
C THR A 165 -9.17 20.51 -0.90
N THR A 166 -9.87 20.20 0.18
CA THR A 166 -10.26 21.18 1.20
C THR A 166 -9.21 21.37 2.29
N SER A 167 -8.38 20.35 2.51
CA SER A 167 -7.30 20.41 3.50
C SER A 167 -6.23 19.37 3.21
N VAL A 168 -4.99 19.70 3.56
CA VAL A 168 -3.87 18.76 3.68
C VAL A 168 -3.35 18.89 5.10
N THR A 169 -3.20 17.78 5.78
CA THR A 169 -2.67 17.73 7.15
C THR A 169 -1.31 17.06 7.13
N LEU A 170 -0.33 17.70 7.74
CA LEU A 170 0.97 17.11 8.03
C LEU A 170 0.95 16.61 9.46
N GLY A 171 1.04 15.30 9.65
CA GLY A 171 1.28 14.71 10.96
C GLY A 171 2.78 14.66 11.23
N PHE A 172 3.22 14.99 12.44
CA PHE A 172 4.57 14.76 12.85
C PHE A 172 4.62 14.01 14.17
N ASP A 173 5.62 13.12 14.32
CA ASP A 173 5.93 12.44 15.54
C ASP A 173 7.20 13.06 16.13
N ASN A 174 7.15 13.41 17.43
CA ASN A 174 8.28 13.96 18.17
C ASN A 174 9.28 12.89 18.69
N GLY A 175 9.16 11.65 18.20
CA GLY A 175 9.98 10.51 18.64
C GLY A 175 9.41 9.75 19.85
N PHE A 176 8.21 10.11 20.34
CA PHE A 176 7.54 9.45 21.47
C PHE A 176 6.24 8.74 21.05
N GLY A 177 6.04 8.51 19.75
CA GLY A 177 4.86 7.83 19.23
C GLY A 177 3.57 8.66 19.28
N THR A 178 3.66 9.96 19.53
CA THR A 178 2.50 10.85 19.55
C THR A 178 2.48 11.70 18.29
N TRP A 179 1.54 11.40 17.42
CA TRP A 179 1.29 12.19 16.21
C TRP A 179 0.53 13.48 16.56
N LYS A 180 1.01 14.58 16.05
CA LYS A 180 0.34 15.88 16.13
C LYS A 180 0.16 16.43 14.72
N ASP A 181 -1.03 16.94 14.46
CA ASP A 181 -1.32 17.67 13.24
C ASP A 181 -0.64 19.05 13.27
N GLN A 182 0.04 19.38 12.19
CA GLN A 182 0.66 20.69 12.00
C GLN A 182 -0.05 21.50 10.92
N PRO A 183 -0.20 22.79 11.12
CA PRO A 183 -0.65 23.66 10.04
C PRO A 183 0.27 23.53 8.84
N THR A 184 -0.31 23.35 7.68
CA THR A 184 0.42 23.15 6.43
C THR A 184 -0.01 24.20 5.42
N SER A 185 0.93 24.83 4.77
CA SER A 185 0.63 25.64 3.59
C SER A 185 0.63 24.75 2.35
N ILE A 186 -0.39 24.87 1.54
CA ILE A 186 -0.51 24.20 0.26
C ILE A 186 -0.33 25.24 -0.83
N SER A 187 0.54 24.96 -1.80
CA SER A 187 0.53 25.63 -3.08
C SER A 187 0.13 24.63 -4.15
N VAL A 188 -0.72 25.04 -5.06
CA VAL A 188 -1.07 24.27 -6.26
C VAL A 188 -0.41 25.01 -7.41
N ASP A 189 0.53 24.32 -8.08
CA ASP A 189 1.14 24.81 -9.32
C ASP A 189 0.31 24.20 -10.46
N ASP A 190 -0.15 25.03 -11.39
CA ASP A 190 -0.92 24.65 -12.58
C ASP A 190 -0.07 23.88 -13.60
#